data_539fa012a0e45c5879cddebc0c0c370a
#
_entry.id   539fa012a0e45c5879cddebc0c0c370a
#
_cell.length_a   1.000
_cell.length_b   1.000
_cell.length_c   1.000
_cell.angle_alpha   90.00
_cell.angle_beta   90.00
_cell.angle_gamma   90.00
#
_symmetry.space_group_name_H-M   'P 1'
#
loop_
_entity.id
_entity.type
_entity.pdbx_description
1 polymer ?
#
loop_
_entity_poly.entity_id
_entity_poly.type
_entity_poly.pdbx_seq_one_letter_code
_entity_poly.pdbx_strand_id
1 'polypeptide(L)'
;MLIKVPQGQDIEHAGEGTLKEILVAEDKALLKQFIAARSGDERVDFHTRLAADTEVELIPWDAAEAAWIYRHSMSHVLAQAVLRLFPDAQLAIGPAIEEGFYYDFDVAEPFTPEDLNKIEKEMKRVIKQNHKFERIDVSRAEAKEKIADAVYKQELLAGLEDGQSLSFYKDGEFVDLCRGPHMLGTGQVKHFKLLSVAGAYWRGDESRKMLQRIYGTAFATREALDEHLKMLEEAKKRDHRVLGRQLELFTFDDEVGPGLPLWLPKGTVLIDELEALAKETETKAGYQR
;
A
#
# COMPACT_ATOMS: atom_id res chain seq x y z
N MET A 1 -6.87 29.77 10.26
CA MET A 1 -6.60 28.59 9.40
C MET A 1 -7.21 28.81 8.04
N LEU A 2 -6.48 28.48 6.98
CA LEU A 2 -6.98 28.53 5.60
C LEU A 2 -7.09 27.10 5.06
N ILE A 3 -8.29 26.73 4.60
CA ILE A 3 -8.54 25.43 3.94
C ILE A 3 -8.81 25.71 2.47
N LYS A 4 -7.88 25.35 1.61
CA LYS A 4 -8.04 25.41 0.16
C LYS A 4 -8.91 24.27 -0.33
N VAL A 5 -9.98 24.61 -1.04
CA VAL A 5 -10.94 23.65 -1.59
C VAL A 5 -10.78 23.60 -3.11
N PRO A 6 -10.13 22.56 -3.68
CA PRO A 6 -10.00 22.41 -5.13
C PRO A 6 -11.34 22.54 -5.84
N GLN A 7 -11.40 23.44 -6.83
CA GLN A 7 -12.61 23.77 -7.61
C GLN A 7 -13.79 24.33 -6.79
N GLY A 8 -13.55 24.76 -5.54
CA GLY A 8 -14.55 25.32 -4.64
C GLY A 8 -14.13 26.69 -4.08
N GLN A 9 -14.84 27.14 -3.09
CA GLN A 9 -14.50 28.35 -2.34
C GLN A 9 -13.65 27.96 -1.13
N ASP A 10 -12.52 28.64 -0.93
CA ASP A 10 -11.66 28.45 0.23
C ASP A 10 -12.39 28.82 1.53
N ILE A 11 -12.05 28.12 2.60
CA ILE A 11 -12.65 28.27 3.92
C ILE A 11 -11.63 28.92 4.86
N GLU A 12 -12.01 30.05 5.45
CA GLU A 12 -11.28 30.66 6.55
C GLU A 12 -11.95 30.30 7.88
N HIS A 13 -11.24 29.59 8.75
CA HIS A 13 -11.73 29.18 10.07
C HIS A 13 -10.90 29.84 11.19
N ALA A 14 -11.57 30.48 12.13
CA ALA A 14 -10.94 31.07 13.29
C ALA A 14 -10.90 30.07 14.45
N GLY A 15 -9.76 29.39 14.62
CA GLY A 15 -9.60 28.45 15.71
C GLY A 15 -8.69 27.29 15.36
N GLU A 16 -8.56 26.37 16.32
CA GLU A 16 -7.85 25.11 16.16
C GLU A 16 -8.82 23.95 16.36
N GLY A 17 -8.54 22.81 15.76
CA GLY A 17 -9.38 21.61 15.88
C GLY A 17 -8.91 20.50 14.96
N THR A 18 -9.58 19.37 14.97
CA THR A 18 -9.36 18.38 13.91
C THR A 18 -9.96 18.90 12.61
N LEU A 19 -9.30 18.60 11.49
CA LEU A 19 -9.81 19.00 10.18
C LEU A 19 -11.26 18.52 9.97
N LYS A 20 -11.61 17.37 10.51
CA LYS A 20 -12.98 16.85 10.49
C LYS A 20 -13.98 17.73 11.25
N GLU A 21 -13.63 18.18 12.47
CA GLU A 21 -14.51 19.05 13.28
C GLU A 21 -14.75 20.36 12.54
N ILE A 22 -13.71 20.94 11.96
CA ILE A 22 -13.79 22.16 11.19
C ILE A 22 -14.69 22.00 9.97
N LEU A 23 -14.46 20.96 9.15
CA LEU A 23 -15.29 20.69 7.97
C LEU A 23 -16.75 20.37 8.33
N VAL A 24 -17.00 19.73 9.48
CA VAL A 24 -18.39 19.52 9.95
C VAL A 24 -19.07 20.82 10.28
N ALA A 25 -18.34 21.81 10.85
CA ALA A 25 -18.90 23.10 11.21
C ALA A 25 -19.13 24.00 9.98
N GLU A 26 -18.23 23.98 9.01
CA GLU A 26 -18.27 24.87 7.85
C GLU A 26 -19.04 24.27 6.67
N ASP A 27 -18.64 23.09 6.17
CA ASP A 27 -19.34 22.35 5.13
C ASP A 27 -19.09 20.83 5.25
N LYS A 28 -20.02 20.14 5.88
CA LYS A 28 -19.97 18.67 6.05
C LYS A 28 -19.96 17.89 4.74
N ALA A 29 -20.43 18.45 3.63
CA ALA A 29 -20.46 17.75 2.34
C ALA A 29 -19.05 17.47 1.82
N LEU A 30 -18.07 18.30 2.18
CA LEU A 30 -16.66 18.15 1.81
C LEU A 30 -16.05 16.83 2.32
N LEU A 31 -16.53 16.29 3.45
CA LEU A 31 -16.08 14.99 3.96
C LEU A 31 -16.41 13.80 3.03
N LYS A 32 -17.30 14.00 2.05
CA LYS A 32 -17.63 12.98 1.04
C LYS A 32 -16.88 13.21 -0.26
N GLN A 33 -16.51 14.45 -0.56
CA GLN A 33 -15.85 14.84 -1.80
C GLN A 33 -14.33 14.66 -1.71
N PHE A 34 -13.78 14.76 -0.51
CA PHE A 34 -12.35 14.70 -0.26
C PHE A 34 -12.01 13.54 0.68
N ILE A 35 -10.78 13.04 0.60
CA ILE A 35 -10.30 11.92 1.42
C ILE A 35 -9.40 12.37 2.58
N ALA A 36 -8.65 13.46 2.39
CA ALA A 36 -7.66 13.98 3.32
C ALA A 36 -7.31 15.42 2.93
N ALA A 37 -6.22 15.95 3.47
CA ALA A 37 -5.64 17.22 3.05
C ALA A 37 -4.11 17.13 2.98
N ARG A 38 -3.50 18.13 2.35
CA ARG A 38 -2.06 18.37 2.32
C ARG A 38 -1.74 19.63 3.11
N SER A 39 -0.75 19.54 4.00
CA SER A 39 -0.16 20.68 4.72
C SER A 39 1.31 20.77 4.33
N GLY A 40 1.65 21.74 3.47
CA GLY A 40 2.97 21.75 2.81
C GLY A 40 3.19 20.47 2.01
N ASP A 41 4.28 19.75 2.31
CA ASP A 41 4.62 18.48 1.65
C ASP A 41 4.02 17.24 2.36
N GLU A 42 3.36 17.41 3.50
CA GLU A 42 2.81 16.31 4.28
C GLU A 42 1.32 16.09 4.00
N ARG A 43 0.94 14.83 3.87
CA ARG A 43 -0.47 14.41 3.81
C ARG A 43 -1.00 14.23 5.22
N VAL A 44 -2.12 14.87 5.52
CA VAL A 44 -2.81 14.80 6.81
C VAL A 44 -4.24 14.31 6.62
N ASP A 45 -4.71 13.43 7.50
CA ASP A 45 -6.10 12.98 7.45
C ASP A 45 -7.04 13.92 8.23
N PHE A 46 -8.31 13.61 8.14
CA PHE A 46 -9.34 14.40 8.82
C PHE A 46 -9.31 14.30 10.36
N HIS A 47 -8.52 13.36 10.93
CA HIS A 47 -8.35 13.21 12.37
C HIS A 47 -7.17 14.05 12.90
N THR A 48 -6.34 14.59 12.00
CA THR A 48 -5.20 15.43 12.37
C THR A 48 -5.70 16.76 12.96
N ARG A 49 -5.17 17.09 14.15
CA ARG A 49 -5.42 18.39 14.79
C ARG A 49 -4.54 19.46 14.15
N LEU A 50 -5.13 20.55 13.75
CA LEU A 50 -4.48 21.65 13.07
C LEU A 50 -4.49 22.90 13.96
N ALA A 51 -3.39 23.67 13.91
CA ALA A 51 -3.27 24.96 14.60
C ALA A 51 -4.00 26.07 13.82
N ALA A 52 -4.34 27.15 14.50
CA ALA A 52 -5.16 28.24 13.94
C ALA A 52 -4.53 28.97 12.74
N ASP A 53 -3.20 28.91 12.57
CA ASP A 53 -2.44 29.52 11.48
C ASP A 53 -2.06 28.55 10.36
N THR A 54 -2.53 27.30 10.42
CA THR A 54 -2.22 26.26 9.43
C THR A 54 -2.95 26.54 8.11
N GLU A 55 -2.25 26.28 7.00
CA GLU A 55 -2.83 26.23 5.67
C GLU A 55 -2.84 24.77 5.19
N VAL A 56 -3.99 24.30 4.69
CA VAL A 56 -4.15 22.98 4.11
C VAL A 56 -4.92 23.03 2.80
N GLU A 57 -4.64 22.09 1.90
CA GLU A 57 -5.37 21.88 0.66
C GLU A 57 -6.05 20.53 0.68
N LEU A 58 -7.37 20.47 0.44
CA LEU A 58 -8.12 19.22 0.44
C LEU A 58 -7.73 18.33 -0.75
N ILE A 59 -7.60 17.03 -0.51
CA ILE A 59 -7.23 16.02 -1.52
C ILE A 59 -8.51 15.34 -2.02
N PRO A 60 -8.90 15.52 -3.28
CA PRO A 60 -10.07 14.85 -3.84
C PRO A 60 -9.80 13.36 -4.09
N TRP A 61 -10.88 12.54 -4.18
CA TRP A 61 -10.80 11.09 -4.33
C TRP A 61 -10.12 10.64 -5.64
N ASP A 62 -10.13 11.45 -6.67
CA ASP A 62 -9.52 11.19 -7.98
C ASP A 62 -8.06 11.63 -8.08
N ALA A 63 -7.51 12.29 -7.05
CA ALA A 63 -6.11 12.63 -7.00
C ALA A 63 -5.22 11.36 -6.88
N ALA A 64 -4.07 11.37 -7.53
CA ALA A 64 -3.13 10.25 -7.49
C ALA A 64 -2.69 9.89 -6.04
N GLU A 65 -2.53 10.88 -5.19
CA GLU A 65 -2.14 10.70 -3.78
C GLU A 65 -3.27 10.12 -2.91
N ALA A 66 -4.55 10.22 -3.32
CA ALA A 66 -5.67 9.59 -2.64
C ALA A 66 -5.50 8.06 -2.59
N ALA A 67 -4.92 7.49 -3.64
CA ALA A 67 -4.67 6.06 -3.72
C ALA A 67 -3.77 5.55 -2.58
N TRP A 68 -2.75 6.29 -2.18
CA TRP A 68 -1.89 5.94 -1.06
C TRP A 68 -2.64 5.89 0.26
N ILE A 69 -3.59 6.81 0.47
CA ILE A 69 -4.37 6.93 1.71
C ILE A 69 -5.34 5.76 1.85
N TYR A 70 -6.13 5.48 0.82
CA TYR A 70 -7.09 4.38 0.92
C TYR A 70 -6.41 3.00 0.85
N ARG A 71 -5.31 2.83 0.10
CA ARG A 71 -4.52 1.59 0.10
C ARG A 71 -3.88 1.31 1.45
N HIS A 72 -3.34 2.35 2.11
CA HIS A 72 -2.85 2.22 3.46
C HIS A 72 -3.96 1.84 4.45
N SER A 73 -5.14 2.46 4.35
CA SER A 73 -6.27 2.06 5.18
C SER A 73 -6.75 0.63 4.90
N MET A 74 -6.66 0.18 3.65
CA MET A 74 -6.97 -1.20 3.27
C MET A 74 -5.95 -2.21 3.79
N SER A 75 -4.69 -1.82 4.01
CA SER A 75 -3.72 -2.69 4.69
C SER A 75 -4.10 -2.93 6.15
N HIS A 76 -4.68 -1.94 6.84
CA HIS A 76 -5.23 -2.12 8.19
C HIS A 76 -6.47 -3.02 8.18
N VAL A 77 -7.37 -2.86 7.21
CA VAL A 77 -8.53 -3.78 7.02
C VAL A 77 -8.06 -5.21 6.78
N LEU A 78 -6.95 -5.40 6.03
CA LEU A 78 -6.33 -6.72 5.84
C LEU A 78 -5.79 -7.26 7.16
N ALA A 79 -5.04 -6.47 7.92
CA ALA A 79 -4.46 -6.88 9.20
C ALA A 79 -5.56 -7.28 10.21
N GLN A 80 -6.61 -6.49 10.32
CA GLN A 80 -7.78 -6.80 11.16
C GLN A 80 -8.44 -8.12 10.75
N ALA A 81 -8.66 -8.34 9.45
CA ALA A 81 -9.24 -9.57 8.94
C ALA A 81 -8.36 -10.79 9.21
N VAL A 82 -7.05 -10.65 9.09
CA VAL A 82 -6.09 -11.72 9.42
C VAL A 82 -6.15 -12.04 10.91
N LEU A 83 -6.08 -11.06 11.80
CA LEU A 83 -6.13 -11.31 13.25
C LEU A 83 -7.45 -11.95 13.72
N ARG A 84 -8.58 -11.66 13.05
CA ARG A 84 -9.86 -12.35 13.34
C ARG A 84 -9.85 -13.82 12.99
N LEU A 85 -9.12 -14.21 11.95
CA LEU A 85 -9.04 -15.61 11.48
C LEU A 85 -7.82 -16.34 12.05
N PHE A 86 -6.76 -15.62 12.33
CA PHE A 86 -5.47 -16.13 12.81
C PHE A 86 -5.00 -15.27 14.00
N PRO A 87 -5.59 -15.45 15.18
CA PRO A 87 -5.35 -14.57 16.34
C PRO A 87 -3.90 -14.60 16.85
N ASP A 88 -3.15 -15.66 16.55
CA ASP A 88 -1.75 -15.80 16.95
C ASP A 88 -0.77 -15.14 15.96
N ALA A 89 -1.26 -14.59 14.84
CA ALA A 89 -0.42 -13.90 13.86
C ALA A 89 0.19 -12.63 14.46
N GLN A 90 1.50 -12.45 14.30
CA GLN A 90 2.18 -11.22 14.72
C GLN A 90 2.26 -10.24 13.56
N LEU A 91 1.87 -9.00 13.83
CA LEU A 91 1.87 -7.93 12.83
C LEU A 91 3.27 -7.31 12.68
N ALA A 92 3.75 -7.17 11.46
CA ALA A 92 4.99 -6.47 11.18
C ALA A 92 4.75 -5.09 10.56
N ILE A 93 4.60 -4.99 9.24
CA ILE A 93 4.43 -3.72 8.53
C ILE A 93 3.44 -3.86 7.37
N GLY A 94 2.64 -2.80 7.14
CA GLY A 94 1.60 -2.76 6.10
C GLY A 94 1.54 -1.45 5.33
N PRO A 95 2.51 -1.13 4.45
CA PRO A 95 2.49 0.08 3.66
C PRO A 95 1.58 -0.01 2.44
N ALA A 96 1.16 1.15 1.95
CA ALA A 96 0.72 1.29 0.57
C ALA A 96 1.91 1.22 -0.37
N ILE A 97 1.67 0.76 -1.59
CA ILE A 97 2.61 0.76 -2.71
C ILE A 97 1.91 1.33 -3.96
N GLU A 98 2.67 1.55 -5.03
CA GLU A 98 2.20 2.26 -6.23
C GLU A 98 0.88 1.70 -6.80
N GLU A 99 0.73 0.38 -6.88
CA GLU A 99 -0.47 -0.25 -7.44
C GLU A 99 -1.29 -1.07 -6.43
N GLY A 100 -1.01 -0.90 -5.13
CA GLY A 100 -1.70 -1.69 -4.12
C GLY A 100 -1.24 -1.43 -2.70
N PHE A 101 -1.25 -2.48 -1.93
CA PHE A 101 -0.77 -2.52 -0.55
C PHE A 101 -0.29 -3.93 -0.22
N TYR A 102 0.46 -4.06 0.86
CA TYR A 102 0.73 -5.36 1.45
C TYR A 102 0.71 -5.27 2.98
N TYR A 103 0.71 -6.41 3.60
CA TYR A 103 0.98 -6.53 5.04
C TYR A 103 1.82 -7.78 5.30
N ASP A 104 2.82 -7.62 6.17
CA ASP A 104 3.72 -8.70 6.58
C ASP A 104 3.25 -9.28 7.92
N PHE A 105 3.12 -10.58 7.95
CA PHE A 105 2.68 -11.36 9.10
C PHE A 105 3.72 -12.41 9.49
N ASP A 106 3.98 -12.52 10.78
CA ASP A 106 4.67 -13.68 11.32
C ASP A 106 3.61 -14.67 11.77
N VAL A 107 3.59 -15.82 11.12
CA VAL A 107 2.64 -16.92 11.37
C VAL A 107 3.38 -18.25 11.50
N ALA A 108 2.82 -19.19 12.25
CA ALA A 108 3.42 -20.51 12.42
C ALA A 108 3.37 -21.32 11.13
N GLU A 109 2.25 -21.27 10.41
CA GLU A 109 2.03 -21.98 9.14
C GLU A 109 1.82 -20.95 8.01
N PRO A 110 2.42 -21.18 6.83
CA PRO A 110 2.24 -20.29 5.68
C PRO A 110 0.77 -20.23 5.22
N PHE A 111 0.34 -19.04 4.81
CA PHE A 111 -1.00 -18.86 4.23
C PHE A 111 -1.15 -19.64 2.92
N THR A 112 -2.30 -20.28 2.76
CA THR A 112 -2.69 -20.99 1.54
C THR A 112 -3.56 -20.11 0.63
N PRO A 113 -3.76 -20.47 -0.66
CA PRO A 113 -4.71 -19.79 -1.53
C PRO A 113 -6.15 -19.78 -1.00
N GLU A 114 -6.55 -20.84 -0.27
CA GLU A 114 -7.84 -20.93 0.39
C GLU A 114 -7.96 -19.90 1.52
N ASP A 115 -6.88 -19.64 2.25
CA ASP A 115 -6.85 -18.66 3.32
C ASP A 115 -6.99 -17.24 2.77
N LEU A 116 -6.38 -16.93 1.62
CA LEU A 116 -6.62 -15.64 0.94
C LEU A 116 -8.11 -15.42 0.65
N ASN A 117 -8.82 -16.45 0.23
CA ASN A 117 -10.26 -16.35 -0.03
C ASN A 117 -11.08 -16.12 1.27
N LYS A 118 -10.67 -16.74 2.39
CA LYS A 118 -11.29 -16.52 3.70
C LYS A 118 -11.02 -15.10 4.21
N ILE A 119 -9.76 -14.65 4.10
CA ILE A 119 -9.34 -13.32 4.50
C ILE A 119 -10.09 -12.25 3.68
N GLU A 120 -10.19 -12.42 2.35
CA GLU A 120 -10.94 -11.48 1.50
C GLU A 120 -12.43 -11.39 1.89
N LYS A 121 -13.04 -12.52 2.27
CA LYS A 121 -14.42 -12.52 2.79
C LYS A 121 -14.54 -11.78 4.12
N GLU A 122 -13.55 -11.95 5.01
CA GLU A 122 -13.54 -11.25 6.30
C GLU A 122 -13.28 -9.76 6.12
N MET A 123 -12.37 -9.35 5.23
CA MET A 123 -12.20 -7.94 4.86
C MET A 123 -13.53 -7.31 4.39
N LYS A 124 -14.31 -8.04 3.57
CA LYS A 124 -15.65 -7.56 3.15
C LYS A 124 -16.61 -7.36 4.34
N ARG A 125 -16.46 -8.19 5.41
CA ARG A 125 -17.25 -8.00 6.65
C ARG A 125 -16.79 -6.76 7.41
N VAL A 126 -15.48 -6.56 7.58
CA VAL A 126 -14.92 -5.34 8.20
C VAL A 126 -15.40 -4.09 7.46
N ILE A 127 -15.31 -4.08 6.14
CA ILE A 127 -15.79 -2.98 5.30
C ILE A 127 -17.27 -2.72 5.52
N LYS A 128 -18.10 -3.77 5.59
CA LYS A 128 -19.54 -3.65 5.82
C LYS A 128 -19.87 -3.09 7.21
N GLN A 129 -19.04 -3.36 8.21
CA GLN A 129 -19.19 -2.82 9.57
C GLN A 129 -18.93 -1.31 9.61
N ASN A 130 -18.15 -0.79 8.66
CA ASN A 130 -17.88 0.64 8.49
C ASN A 130 -17.37 1.31 9.78
N HIS A 131 -16.37 0.70 10.42
CA HIS A 131 -15.72 1.27 11.59
C HIS A 131 -15.05 2.60 11.23
N LYS A 132 -15.13 3.56 12.14
CA LYS A 132 -14.41 4.83 11.99
C LYS A 132 -12.94 4.61 12.34
N PHE A 133 -12.05 5.22 11.56
CA PHE A 133 -10.67 5.38 12.01
C PHE A 133 -10.61 6.46 13.09
N GLU A 134 -9.85 6.19 14.13
CA GLU A 134 -9.60 7.11 15.23
C GLU A 134 -8.09 7.22 15.43
N ARG A 135 -7.54 8.43 15.37
CA ARG A 135 -6.14 8.70 15.66
C ARG A 135 -5.97 8.91 17.16
N ILE A 136 -4.96 8.28 17.74
CA ILE A 136 -4.60 8.35 19.15
C ILE A 136 -3.13 8.76 19.21
N ASP A 137 -2.87 10.03 19.45
CA ASP A 137 -1.50 10.52 19.66
C ASP A 137 -1.00 10.08 21.04
N VAL A 138 0.24 9.62 21.09
CA VAL A 138 0.85 9.04 22.30
C VAL A 138 2.28 9.49 22.48
N SER A 139 2.74 9.48 23.71
CA SER A 139 4.16 9.59 24.03
C SER A 139 4.92 8.31 23.69
N ARG A 140 6.25 8.40 23.59
CA ARG A 140 7.12 7.22 23.34
C ARG A 140 7.01 6.17 24.45
N ALA A 141 6.78 6.61 25.71
CA ALA A 141 6.58 5.70 26.83
C ALA A 141 5.28 4.91 26.70
N GLU A 142 4.17 5.59 26.43
CA GLU A 142 2.86 4.96 26.19
C GLU A 142 2.88 4.04 24.95
N ALA A 143 3.61 4.45 23.89
CA ALA A 143 3.77 3.59 22.72
C ALA A 143 4.48 2.29 23.07
N LYS A 144 5.60 2.35 23.83
CA LYS A 144 6.32 1.15 24.28
C LYS A 144 5.45 0.21 25.10
N GLU A 145 4.65 0.74 26.00
CA GLU A 145 3.73 -0.05 26.83
C GLU A 145 2.68 -0.76 25.97
N LYS A 146 2.06 -0.03 25.03
CA LYS A 146 1.01 -0.57 24.14
C LYS A 146 1.49 -1.67 23.18
N ILE A 147 2.78 -1.66 22.80
CA ILE A 147 3.36 -2.64 21.89
C ILE A 147 4.30 -3.64 22.61
N ALA A 148 4.17 -3.80 23.93
CA ALA A 148 5.07 -4.63 24.73
C ALA A 148 5.21 -6.08 24.20
N ASP A 149 4.15 -6.64 23.64
CA ASP A 149 4.12 -7.99 23.07
C ASP A 149 4.33 -8.03 21.53
N ALA A 150 4.52 -6.87 20.87
CA ALA A 150 4.62 -6.76 19.43
C ALA A 150 6.08 -6.54 18.99
N VAL A 151 6.84 -7.62 18.86
CA VAL A 151 8.31 -7.59 18.60
C VAL A 151 8.67 -6.71 17.41
N TYR A 152 7.98 -6.85 16.27
CA TYR A 152 8.25 -6.07 15.06
C TYR A 152 7.94 -4.59 15.24
N LYS A 153 6.88 -4.25 15.98
CA LYS A 153 6.50 -2.85 16.27
C LYS A 153 7.48 -2.20 17.24
N GLN A 154 8.04 -2.96 18.20
CA GLN A 154 9.10 -2.46 19.08
C GLN A 154 10.35 -2.08 18.29
N GLU A 155 10.77 -2.91 17.33
CA GLU A 155 11.90 -2.61 16.48
C GLU A 155 11.67 -1.40 15.58
N LEU A 156 10.43 -1.24 15.04
CA LEU A 156 10.06 -0.05 14.29
C LEU A 156 10.13 1.20 15.15
N LEU A 157 9.58 1.15 16.37
CA LEU A 157 9.62 2.26 17.31
C LEU A 157 11.06 2.62 17.73
N ALA A 158 11.92 1.61 17.92
CA ALA A 158 13.33 1.84 18.26
C ALA A 158 14.11 2.55 17.14
N GLY A 159 13.73 2.35 15.89
CA GLY A 159 14.34 3.00 14.73
C GLY A 159 13.84 4.42 14.44
N LEU A 160 12.84 4.93 15.17
CA LEU A 160 12.35 6.30 14.99
C LEU A 160 13.18 7.28 15.80
N GLU A 161 13.44 8.46 15.24
CA GLU A 161 14.16 9.54 15.92
C GLU A 161 13.39 10.08 17.13
N ASP A 162 14.12 10.62 18.10
CA ASP A 162 13.49 11.27 19.25
C ASP A 162 12.80 12.56 18.83
N GLY A 163 11.60 12.79 19.39
CA GLY A 163 10.78 13.97 19.06
C GLY A 163 9.81 13.80 17.89
N GLN A 164 9.85 12.69 17.17
CA GLN A 164 8.81 12.39 16.17
C GLN A 164 7.46 12.13 16.86
N SER A 165 6.39 12.69 16.28
CA SER A 165 5.02 12.42 16.74
C SER A 165 4.67 10.96 16.49
N LEU A 166 4.14 10.31 17.53
CA LEU A 166 3.73 8.91 17.49
C LEU A 166 2.22 8.82 17.61
N SER A 167 1.63 7.97 16.79
CA SER A 167 0.19 7.73 16.84
C SER A 167 -0.15 6.26 16.65
N PHE A 168 -1.27 5.88 17.22
CA PHE A 168 -1.98 4.66 16.88
C PHE A 168 -3.23 5.03 16.10
N TYR A 169 -3.61 4.15 15.20
CA TYR A 169 -4.93 4.21 14.58
C TYR A 169 -5.75 3.02 15.01
N LYS A 170 -6.98 3.33 15.40
CA LYS A 170 -7.96 2.34 15.83
C LYS A 170 -9.12 2.32 14.82
N ASP A 171 -9.55 1.12 14.45
CA ASP A 171 -10.81 0.89 13.75
C ASP A 171 -11.53 -0.32 14.36
N GLY A 172 -12.66 -0.09 15.00
CA GLY A 172 -13.33 -1.12 15.79
C GLY A 172 -12.48 -1.66 16.92
N GLU A 173 -12.19 -2.96 16.90
CA GLU A 173 -11.31 -3.62 17.87
C GLU A 173 -9.83 -3.59 17.46
N PHE A 174 -9.52 -3.28 16.20
CA PHE A 174 -8.16 -3.26 15.69
C PHE A 174 -7.44 -1.96 16.07
N VAL A 175 -6.19 -2.09 16.51
CA VAL A 175 -5.32 -0.96 16.86
C VAL A 175 -3.92 -1.25 16.35
N ASP A 176 -3.33 -0.32 15.61
CA ASP A 176 -1.95 -0.45 15.12
C ASP A 176 -1.14 0.83 15.27
N LEU A 177 0.17 0.69 15.54
CA LEU A 177 1.13 1.79 15.53
C LEU A 177 1.34 2.24 14.08
N CYS A 178 0.92 3.47 13.76
CA CYS A 178 0.90 3.97 12.40
C CYS A 178 0.97 5.49 12.36
N ARG A 179 1.58 6.05 11.31
CA ARG A 179 1.69 7.50 11.10
C ARG A 179 0.47 8.09 10.37
N GLY A 180 -0.37 7.24 9.77
CA GLY A 180 -1.42 7.70 8.86
C GLY A 180 -0.86 8.19 7.51
N PRO A 181 -1.62 8.98 6.73
CA PRO A 181 -3.04 9.27 6.95
C PRO A 181 -3.96 8.09 6.62
N HIS A 182 -5.18 8.11 7.18
CA HIS A 182 -6.23 7.14 6.92
C HIS A 182 -7.53 7.76 6.43
N MET A 183 -8.38 6.93 5.83
CA MET A 183 -9.76 7.28 5.52
C MET A 183 -10.56 7.56 6.79
N LEU A 184 -11.76 8.17 6.65
CA LEU A 184 -12.69 8.36 7.77
C LEU A 184 -13.26 7.05 8.31
N GLY A 185 -13.36 6.02 7.50
CA GLY A 185 -13.90 4.74 7.92
C GLY A 185 -13.64 3.62 6.92
N THR A 186 -13.66 2.38 7.42
CA THR A 186 -13.35 1.16 6.67
C THR A 186 -14.31 0.90 5.50
N GLY A 187 -15.49 1.52 5.51
CA GLY A 187 -16.53 1.33 4.48
C GLY A 187 -16.42 2.26 3.27
N GLN A 188 -15.45 3.18 3.23
CA GLN A 188 -15.32 4.15 2.14
C GLN A 188 -14.78 3.55 0.84
N VAL A 189 -13.89 2.55 0.88
CA VAL A 189 -13.38 1.83 -0.28
C VAL A 189 -13.85 0.37 -0.22
N LYS A 190 -14.53 -0.07 -1.28
CA LYS A 190 -15.15 -1.41 -1.36
C LYS A 190 -14.56 -2.27 -2.49
N HIS A 191 -13.79 -1.65 -3.37
CA HIS A 191 -13.29 -2.29 -4.58
C HIS A 191 -11.82 -2.67 -4.36
N PHE A 192 -11.61 -3.91 -3.95
CA PHE A 192 -10.28 -4.45 -3.66
C PHE A 192 -10.18 -5.91 -4.07
N LYS A 193 -8.95 -6.40 -4.17
CA LYS A 193 -8.63 -7.80 -4.42
C LYS A 193 -7.33 -8.17 -3.70
N LEU A 194 -7.30 -9.33 -3.04
CA LEU A 194 -6.05 -9.94 -2.61
C LEU A 194 -5.44 -10.68 -3.80
N LEU A 195 -4.14 -10.48 -4.02
CA LEU A 195 -3.46 -10.92 -5.24
C LEU A 195 -2.64 -12.18 -5.01
N SER A 196 -1.79 -12.19 -3.99
CA SER A 196 -0.84 -13.29 -3.74
C SER A 196 -0.30 -13.28 -2.32
N VAL A 197 0.32 -14.39 -1.96
CA VAL A 197 1.20 -14.50 -0.78
C VAL A 197 2.62 -14.76 -1.27
N ALA A 198 3.59 -14.16 -0.58
CA ALA A 198 5.01 -14.42 -0.80
C ALA A 198 5.78 -14.44 0.53
N GLY A 199 6.90 -15.16 0.58
CA GLY A 199 7.87 -15.02 1.65
C GLY A 199 8.60 -13.67 1.53
N ALA A 200 8.83 -13.00 2.65
CA ALA A 200 9.60 -11.76 2.70
C ALA A 200 10.44 -11.73 3.98
N TYR A 201 11.75 -11.64 3.84
CA TYR A 201 12.62 -11.49 5.01
C TYR A 201 12.38 -10.16 5.70
N TRP A 202 12.31 -10.19 7.03
CA TRP A 202 12.12 -8.96 7.81
C TRP A 202 13.20 -7.93 7.51
N ARG A 203 12.80 -6.74 7.07
CA ARG A 203 13.67 -5.64 6.60
C ARG A 203 14.59 -6.02 5.43
N GLY A 204 14.25 -7.05 4.65
CA GLY A 204 15.06 -7.50 3.52
C GLY A 204 16.35 -8.23 3.90
N ASP A 205 16.52 -8.59 5.16
CA ASP A 205 17.71 -9.25 5.68
C ASP A 205 17.48 -10.77 5.73
N GLU A 206 18.18 -11.52 4.88
CA GLU A 206 18.07 -12.97 4.74
C GLU A 206 18.46 -13.75 6.01
N SER A 207 19.22 -13.13 6.92
CA SER A 207 19.57 -13.73 8.22
C SER A 207 18.43 -13.67 9.22
N ARG A 208 17.38 -12.91 8.92
CA ARG A 208 16.21 -12.71 9.79
C ARG A 208 15.06 -13.61 9.40
N LYS A 209 14.01 -13.61 10.26
CA LYS A 209 12.84 -14.46 10.03
C LYS A 209 12.14 -14.10 8.71
N MET A 210 11.80 -15.14 7.96
CA MET A 210 10.96 -15.01 6.78
C MET A 210 9.50 -14.88 7.23
N LEU A 211 8.87 -13.76 6.89
CA LEU A 211 7.48 -13.45 7.15
C LEU A 211 6.62 -13.83 5.94
N GLN A 212 5.32 -13.90 6.15
CA GLN A 212 4.34 -14.09 5.08
C GLN A 212 3.77 -12.72 4.68
N ARG A 213 4.02 -12.31 3.45
CA ARG A 213 3.53 -11.07 2.87
C ARG A 213 2.30 -11.32 2.03
N ILE A 214 1.18 -10.74 2.40
CA ILE A 214 -0.05 -10.76 1.60
C ILE A 214 -0.12 -9.46 0.78
N TYR A 215 -0.16 -9.60 -0.54
CA TYR A 215 -0.37 -8.48 -1.47
C TYR A 215 -1.85 -8.32 -1.79
N GLY A 216 -2.28 -7.06 -1.84
CA GLY A 216 -3.60 -6.68 -2.28
C GLY A 216 -3.57 -5.40 -3.09
N THR A 217 -4.65 -5.15 -3.82
CA THR A 217 -4.88 -3.88 -4.50
C THR A 217 -6.25 -3.33 -4.15
N ALA A 218 -6.41 -2.00 -4.23
CA ALA A 218 -7.68 -1.33 -4.01
C ALA A 218 -7.81 -0.10 -4.92
N PHE A 219 -9.05 0.20 -5.30
CA PHE A 219 -9.39 1.30 -6.18
C PHE A 219 -10.66 2.00 -5.69
N ALA A 220 -10.81 3.27 -6.04
CA ALA A 220 -11.98 4.06 -5.66
C ALA A 220 -13.26 3.56 -6.37
N THR A 221 -13.12 3.02 -7.60
CA THR A 221 -14.23 2.52 -8.40
C THR A 221 -14.07 1.05 -8.79
N ARG A 222 -15.17 0.41 -9.14
CA ARG A 222 -15.18 -0.99 -9.61
C ARG A 222 -14.50 -1.12 -10.97
N GLU A 223 -14.75 -0.17 -11.85
CA GLU A 223 -14.23 -0.13 -13.21
C GLU A 223 -12.70 -0.09 -13.21
N ALA A 224 -12.11 0.77 -12.35
CA ALA A 224 -10.65 0.88 -12.21
C ALA A 224 -10.03 -0.42 -11.65
N LEU A 225 -10.69 -1.09 -10.69
CA LEU A 225 -10.24 -2.39 -10.22
C LEU A 225 -10.28 -3.45 -11.33
N ASP A 226 -11.38 -3.54 -12.07
CA ASP A 226 -11.55 -4.54 -13.13
C ASP A 226 -10.55 -4.32 -14.29
N GLU A 227 -10.28 -3.08 -14.64
CA GLU A 227 -9.25 -2.71 -15.62
C GLU A 227 -7.85 -3.13 -15.16
N HIS A 228 -7.50 -2.83 -13.90
CA HIS A 228 -6.22 -3.23 -13.33
C HIS A 228 -6.06 -4.76 -13.29
N LEU A 229 -7.09 -5.50 -12.86
CA LEU A 229 -7.04 -6.97 -12.84
C LEU A 229 -6.87 -7.54 -14.26
N LYS A 230 -7.56 -6.97 -15.25
CA LYS A 230 -7.38 -7.35 -16.66
C LYS A 230 -5.94 -7.07 -17.14
N MET A 231 -5.39 -5.92 -16.80
CA MET A 231 -3.98 -5.60 -17.11
C MET A 231 -3.02 -6.64 -16.52
N LEU A 232 -3.22 -7.04 -15.26
CA LEU A 232 -2.40 -8.09 -14.62
C LEU A 232 -2.53 -9.45 -15.30
N GLU A 233 -3.73 -9.83 -15.74
CA GLU A 233 -3.95 -11.06 -16.51
C GLU A 233 -3.24 -11.03 -17.85
N GLU A 234 -3.34 -9.92 -18.59
CA GLU A 234 -2.64 -9.73 -19.86
C GLU A 234 -1.11 -9.73 -19.67
N ALA A 235 -0.60 -9.10 -18.58
CA ALA A 235 0.81 -9.14 -18.26
C ALA A 235 1.32 -10.57 -18.01
N LYS A 236 0.53 -11.41 -17.31
CA LYS A 236 0.87 -12.84 -17.13
C LYS A 236 0.94 -13.60 -18.43
N LYS A 237 0.03 -13.33 -19.41
CA LYS A 237 0.07 -13.97 -20.73
C LYS A 237 1.29 -13.55 -21.56
N ARG A 238 1.81 -12.34 -21.31
CA ARG A 238 2.99 -11.78 -21.98
C ARG A 238 4.30 -12.04 -21.25
N ASP A 239 4.29 -12.85 -20.19
CA ASP A 239 5.52 -13.24 -19.48
C ASP A 239 6.51 -13.86 -20.47
N HIS A 240 7.70 -13.27 -20.56
CA HIS A 240 8.75 -13.72 -21.49
C HIS A 240 9.14 -15.20 -21.30
N ARG A 241 9.03 -15.74 -20.08
CA ARG A 241 9.32 -17.16 -19.80
C ARG A 241 8.27 -18.08 -20.42
N VAL A 242 7.01 -17.63 -20.44
CA VAL A 242 5.90 -18.37 -21.09
C VAL A 242 6.03 -18.26 -22.60
N LEU A 243 6.15 -17.05 -23.13
CA LEU A 243 6.28 -16.77 -24.54
C LEU A 243 7.58 -17.37 -25.12
N GLY A 244 8.68 -17.23 -24.43
CA GLY A 244 9.99 -17.78 -24.86
C GLY A 244 9.94 -19.31 -25.06
N ARG A 245 9.26 -20.02 -24.15
CA ARG A 245 9.06 -21.45 -24.27
C ARG A 245 8.09 -21.82 -25.40
N GLN A 246 6.94 -21.11 -25.48
CA GLN A 246 5.91 -21.39 -26.50
C GLN A 246 6.41 -21.11 -27.93
N LEU A 247 7.21 -20.08 -28.10
CA LEU A 247 7.77 -19.66 -29.38
C LEU A 247 9.11 -20.33 -29.70
N GLU A 248 9.63 -21.15 -28.78
CA GLU A 248 10.94 -21.83 -28.92
C GLU A 248 12.07 -20.81 -29.13
N LEU A 249 12.13 -19.76 -28.30
CA LEU A 249 13.14 -18.71 -28.39
C LEU A 249 14.39 -19.06 -27.59
N PHE A 250 14.24 -19.71 -26.44
CA PHE A 250 15.34 -20.15 -25.58
C PHE A 250 14.94 -21.36 -24.74
N THR A 251 15.93 -22.04 -24.22
CA THR A 251 15.78 -23.12 -23.26
C THR A 251 16.77 -22.95 -22.10
N PHE A 252 16.61 -23.75 -21.07
CA PHE A 252 17.56 -23.86 -19.97
C PHE A 252 18.07 -25.31 -19.89
N ASP A 253 19.32 -25.46 -19.48
CA ASP A 253 19.95 -26.76 -19.26
C ASP A 253 20.73 -26.68 -17.95
N ASP A 254 20.50 -27.68 -17.08
CA ASP A 254 21.11 -27.72 -15.75
C ASP A 254 22.65 -27.91 -15.83
N GLU A 255 23.17 -28.55 -16.91
CA GLU A 255 24.61 -28.70 -17.13
C GLU A 255 25.29 -27.36 -17.43
N VAL A 256 24.56 -26.40 -18.01
CA VAL A 256 25.08 -25.04 -18.31
C VAL A 256 25.02 -24.15 -17.08
N GLY A 257 24.01 -24.32 -16.25
CA GLY A 257 23.80 -23.61 -15.00
C GLY A 257 22.43 -22.98 -14.87
N PRO A 258 21.92 -22.84 -13.62
CA PRO A 258 20.60 -22.29 -13.37
C PRO A 258 20.55 -20.81 -13.79
N GLY A 259 19.47 -20.44 -14.51
CA GLY A 259 19.21 -19.08 -14.94
C GLY A 259 19.98 -18.58 -16.17
N LEU A 260 20.81 -19.42 -16.79
CA LEU A 260 21.51 -19.10 -18.04
C LEU A 260 20.68 -19.59 -19.25
N PRO A 261 20.09 -18.69 -20.06
CA PRO A 261 19.30 -19.08 -21.21
C PRO A 261 20.21 -19.49 -22.37
N LEU A 262 19.86 -20.60 -23.01
CA LEU A 262 20.43 -21.04 -24.29
C LEU A 262 19.50 -20.59 -25.40
N TRP A 263 19.98 -19.72 -26.29
CA TRP A 263 19.19 -19.20 -27.39
C TRP A 263 19.00 -20.26 -28.46
N LEU A 264 17.75 -20.50 -28.83
CA LEU A 264 17.39 -21.36 -29.96
C LEU A 264 17.40 -20.53 -31.27
N PRO A 265 17.33 -21.14 -32.45
CA PRO A 265 17.48 -20.42 -33.73
C PRO A 265 16.57 -19.19 -33.88
N LYS A 266 15.31 -19.29 -33.47
CA LYS A 266 14.38 -18.15 -33.52
C LYS A 266 14.78 -17.03 -32.52
N GLY A 267 15.25 -17.40 -31.36
CA GLY A 267 15.73 -16.46 -30.34
C GLY A 267 17.02 -15.75 -30.77
N THR A 268 17.95 -16.48 -31.41
CA THR A 268 19.18 -15.89 -31.94
C THR A 268 18.88 -14.77 -32.93
N VAL A 269 17.94 -14.98 -33.88
CA VAL A 269 17.54 -13.92 -34.81
C VAL A 269 17.05 -12.67 -34.08
N LEU A 270 16.27 -12.80 -33.02
CA LEU A 270 15.81 -11.64 -32.23
C LEU A 270 17.00 -10.92 -31.56
N ILE A 271 17.95 -11.65 -31.02
CA ILE A 271 19.15 -11.05 -30.40
C ILE A 271 19.99 -10.32 -31.44
N ASP A 272 20.25 -10.93 -32.59
CA ASP A 272 21.02 -10.32 -33.67
C ASP A 272 20.38 -9.00 -34.15
N GLU A 273 19.07 -8.98 -34.35
CA GLU A 273 18.33 -7.77 -34.74
C GLU A 273 18.36 -6.67 -33.66
N LEU A 274 18.23 -7.03 -32.39
CA LEU A 274 18.33 -6.08 -31.29
C LEU A 274 19.75 -5.51 -31.16
N GLU A 275 20.77 -6.34 -31.31
CA GLU A 275 22.15 -5.88 -31.32
C GLU A 275 22.44 -4.96 -32.53
N ALA A 276 21.94 -5.31 -33.71
CA ALA A 276 22.09 -4.47 -34.89
C ALA A 276 21.44 -3.10 -34.69
N LEU A 277 20.21 -3.07 -34.15
CA LEU A 277 19.51 -1.83 -33.82
C LEU A 277 20.27 -0.98 -32.81
N ALA A 278 20.78 -1.60 -31.73
CA ALA A 278 21.55 -0.90 -30.71
C ALA A 278 22.83 -0.27 -31.32
N LYS A 279 23.60 -1.06 -32.09
CA LYS A 279 24.82 -0.61 -32.77
C LYS A 279 24.56 0.55 -33.74
N GLU A 280 23.48 0.45 -34.54
CA GLU A 280 23.10 1.50 -35.47
C GLU A 280 22.70 2.80 -34.73
N THR A 281 21.92 2.69 -33.66
CA THR A 281 21.47 3.81 -32.84
C THR A 281 22.64 4.52 -32.17
N GLU A 282 23.53 3.77 -31.54
CA GLU A 282 24.76 4.28 -30.91
C GLU A 282 25.65 5.00 -31.93
N THR A 283 25.87 4.39 -33.08
CA THR A 283 26.67 4.99 -34.16
C THR A 283 26.06 6.32 -34.63
N LYS A 284 24.76 6.35 -34.87
CA LYS A 284 24.04 7.59 -35.23
C LYS A 284 24.14 8.68 -34.17
N ALA A 285 24.21 8.30 -32.89
CA ALA A 285 24.38 9.22 -31.76
C ALA A 285 25.84 9.65 -31.55
N GLY A 286 26.79 9.18 -32.40
CA GLY A 286 28.21 9.56 -32.34
C GLY A 286 29.05 8.77 -31.36
N TYR A 287 28.55 7.69 -30.78
CA TYR A 287 29.34 6.80 -29.93
C TYR A 287 30.35 6.02 -30.76
N GLN A 288 31.56 5.92 -30.22
CA GLN A 288 32.65 5.12 -30.82
C GLN A 288 32.89 3.87 -30.00
N ARG A 289 33.22 2.77 -30.65
CA ARG A 289 33.57 1.47 -30.03
C ARG A 289 35.05 1.29 -29.96
#